data_793a9c284b788ba402e8a64814622082
#
_entry.id   793a9c284b788ba402e8a64814622082
#
_cell.length_a   1.000
_cell.length_b   1.000
_cell.length_c   1.000
_cell.angle_alpha   90.00
_cell.angle_beta   90.00
_cell.angle_gamma   90.00
#
_symmetry.space_group_name_H-M   'P 1'
#
loop_
_entity.id
_entity.type
_entity.pdbx_description
1 polymer ?
#
loop_
_entity_poly.entity_id
_entity_poly.type
_entity_poly.pdbx_seq_one_letter_code
_entity_poly.pdbx_strand_id
1 'polypeptide(L)'
;MLICYSNYRDLLPELLEAKRCRQWAWEFANRDREGRDGYEVLQALAEYGDTREVGLGVVDVHRDEVEPPELVADRIRRATRYLGDPARVWVNPDCGLRTRKLDVATRKLESVVRGAAIARAEFENPRA
;
A
#
# COMPACT_ATOMS: atom_id res chain seq x y z
N MET A 1 1.92 11.39 -5.07
CA MET A 1 0.54 11.72 -5.52
C MET A 1 -0.41 10.72 -4.92
N LEU A 2 -1.41 11.17 -4.19
CA LEU A 2 -2.50 10.35 -3.64
C LEU A 2 -3.66 10.31 -4.63
N ILE A 3 -4.12 9.13 -4.98
CA ILE A 3 -5.30 8.91 -5.82
C ILE A 3 -6.15 7.83 -5.16
N CYS A 4 -7.43 8.11 -4.97
CA CYS A 4 -8.41 7.20 -4.39
C CYS A 4 -9.46 6.80 -5.42
N TYR A 5 -10.11 5.67 -5.22
CA TYR A 5 -11.27 5.19 -6.01
C TYR A 5 -11.04 5.05 -7.52
N SER A 6 -9.82 4.80 -7.95
CA SER A 6 -9.50 4.66 -9.38
C SER A 6 -9.04 3.26 -9.74
N ASN A 7 -9.28 2.85 -10.96
CA ASN A 7 -8.53 1.76 -11.56
C ASN A 7 -7.20 2.32 -12.05
N TYR A 8 -6.15 2.15 -11.25
CA TYR A 8 -4.85 2.76 -11.53
C TYR A 8 -4.21 2.26 -12.82
N ARG A 9 -4.50 1.03 -13.21
CA ARG A 9 -3.97 0.45 -14.44
C ARG A 9 -4.49 1.18 -15.68
N ASP A 10 -5.74 1.64 -15.66
CA ASP A 10 -6.34 2.39 -16.76
C ASP A 10 -5.77 3.82 -16.89
N LEU A 11 -5.05 4.29 -15.86
CA LEU A 11 -4.39 5.57 -15.86
C LEU A 11 -2.94 5.50 -16.40
N LEU A 12 -2.47 4.30 -16.68
CA LEU A 12 -1.12 4.08 -17.23
C LEU A 12 -1.16 3.95 -18.77
N PRO A 13 -0.18 4.46 -19.48
CA PRO A 13 1.06 5.10 -18.97
C PRO A 13 0.95 6.61 -18.70
N GLU A 14 -0.17 7.26 -19.00
CA GLU A 14 -0.32 8.73 -18.97
C GLU A 14 0.02 9.33 -17.61
N LEU A 15 -0.34 8.63 -16.51
CA LEU A 15 -0.02 9.07 -15.16
C LEU A 15 1.49 9.23 -14.93
N LEU A 16 2.32 8.44 -15.62
CA LEU A 16 3.78 8.47 -15.48
C LEU A 16 4.40 9.77 -15.99
N GLU A 17 3.65 10.55 -16.78
CA GLU A 17 4.07 11.88 -17.23
C GLU A 17 4.12 12.92 -16.09
N ALA A 18 3.57 12.63 -14.92
CA ALA A 18 3.74 13.45 -13.72
C ALA A 18 5.18 13.39 -13.19
N LYS A 19 6.14 13.93 -13.93
CA LYS A 19 7.59 13.80 -13.69
C LYS A 19 8.06 14.32 -12.34
N ARG A 20 7.34 15.26 -11.73
CA ARG A 20 7.68 15.80 -10.40
C ARG A 20 7.13 14.97 -9.24
N CYS A 21 6.30 13.98 -9.53
CA CYS A 21 5.80 13.05 -8.53
C CYS A 21 6.91 12.07 -8.12
N ARG A 22 7.22 11.97 -6.84
CA ARG A 22 8.22 11.04 -6.31
C ARG A 22 7.62 9.74 -5.80
N GLN A 23 6.35 9.79 -5.37
CA GLN A 23 5.69 8.65 -4.76
C GLN A 23 4.24 8.55 -5.24
N TRP A 24 3.84 7.34 -5.60
CA TRP A 24 2.44 6.98 -5.83
C TRP A 24 1.82 6.50 -4.51
N ALA A 25 0.76 7.13 -4.05
CA ALA A 25 0.03 6.69 -2.86
C ALA A 25 -1.37 6.22 -3.29
N TRP A 26 -1.59 4.91 -3.24
CA TRP A 26 -2.78 4.26 -3.78
C TRP A 26 -3.42 3.29 -2.78
N GLU A 27 -4.70 3.02 -2.99
CA GLU A 27 -5.48 2.07 -2.22
C GLU A 27 -5.19 0.63 -2.65
N PHE A 28 -4.97 -0.24 -1.68
CA PHE A 28 -4.83 -1.68 -1.91
C PHE A 28 -5.66 -2.50 -0.92
N ALA A 29 -5.84 -2.03 0.31
CA ALA A 29 -6.50 -2.79 1.35
C ALA A 29 -7.99 -3.05 1.06
N ASN A 30 -8.73 -2.07 0.58
CA ASN A 30 -10.13 -2.26 0.23
C ASN A 30 -10.31 -3.18 -0.99
N ARG A 31 -9.39 -3.16 -1.94
CA ARG A 31 -9.40 -4.01 -3.12
C ARG A 31 -9.17 -5.46 -2.79
N ASP A 32 -8.20 -5.72 -1.95
CA ASP A 32 -7.88 -7.03 -1.41
C ASP A 32 -9.10 -7.65 -0.71
N ARG A 33 -9.79 -6.85 0.09
CA ARG A 33 -11.00 -7.25 0.80
C ARG A 33 -12.17 -7.56 -0.12
N GLU A 34 -12.32 -6.83 -1.22
CA GLU A 34 -13.37 -7.04 -2.22
C GLU A 34 -13.02 -8.18 -3.20
N GLY A 35 -11.91 -8.89 -2.98
CA GLY A 35 -11.43 -9.94 -3.85
C GLY A 35 -10.97 -9.45 -5.22
N ARG A 36 -10.74 -8.14 -5.35
CA ARG A 36 -10.19 -7.54 -6.56
C ARG A 36 -8.67 -7.55 -6.50
N ASP A 37 -8.01 -8.04 -7.51
CA ASP A 37 -6.56 -7.89 -7.61
C ASP A 37 -6.23 -6.42 -7.90
N GLY A 38 -5.57 -5.78 -6.95
CA GLY A 38 -5.11 -4.39 -7.08
C GLY A 38 -3.60 -4.28 -7.28
N TYR A 39 -2.87 -5.35 -7.03
CA TYR A 39 -1.40 -5.35 -7.05
C TYR A 39 -0.80 -5.47 -8.46
N GLU A 40 -1.58 -5.85 -9.46
CA GLU A 40 -1.15 -5.90 -10.87
C GLU A 40 -0.61 -4.56 -11.38
N VAL A 41 -1.09 -3.44 -10.83
CA VAL A 41 -0.58 -2.13 -11.19
C VAL A 41 0.90 -1.95 -10.80
N LEU A 42 1.35 -2.62 -9.75
CA LEU A 42 2.76 -2.59 -9.33
C LEU A 42 3.65 -3.32 -10.35
N GLN A 43 3.16 -4.41 -10.92
CA GLN A 43 3.83 -5.07 -12.04
C GLN A 43 3.87 -4.16 -13.26
N ALA A 44 2.77 -3.50 -13.59
CA ALA A 44 2.72 -2.56 -14.71
C ALA A 44 3.72 -1.40 -14.54
N LEU A 45 3.88 -0.86 -13.32
CA LEU A 45 4.92 0.14 -13.05
C LEU A 45 6.32 -0.37 -13.40
N ALA A 46 6.63 -1.61 -13.03
CA ALA A 46 7.91 -2.23 -13.34
C ALA A 46 8.10 -2.43 -14.86
N GLU A 47 7.06 -2.85 -15.57
CA GLU A 47 7.06 -3.02 -17.03
C GLU A 47 7.30 -1.71 -17.78
N TYR A 48 6.75 -0.59 -17.26
CA TYR A 48 7.02 0.75 -17.80
C TYR A 48 8.35 1.35 -17.34
N GLY A 49 9.13 0.65 -16.53
CA GLY A 49 10.41 1.12 -16.00
C GLY A 49 10.28 2.22 -14.95
N ASP A 50 9.11 2.35 -14.30
CA ASP A 50 8.93 3.31 -13.21
C ASP A 50 9.61 2.80 -11.94
N THR A 51 10.51 3.60 -11.38
CA THR A 51 11.29 3.25 -10.18
C THR A 51 10.91 4.07 -8.94
N ARG A 52 9.83 4.86 -9.02
CA ARG A 52 9.36 5.70 -7.93
C ARG A 52 8.88 4.88 -6.73
N GLU A 53 8.79 5.54 -5.60
CA GLU A 53 8.25 4.97 -4.37
C GLU A 53 6.75 4.72 -4.48
N VAL A 54 6.25 3.76 -3.74
CA VAL A 54 4.83 3.45 -3.62
C VAL A 54 4.39 3.58 -2.17
N GLY A 55 3.47 4.50 -1.92
CA GLY A 55 2.69 4.59 -0.69
C GLY A 55 1.55 3.58 -0.75
N LEU A 56 1.77 2.43 -0.15
CA LEU A 56 0.86 1.30 -0.16
C LEU A 56 -0.25 1.49 0.88
N GLY A 57 -1.50 1.58 0.46
CA GLY A 57 -2.66 1.54 1.35
C GLY A 57 -2.81 0.15 1.95
N VAL A 58 -2.56 0.01 3.25
CA VAL A 58 -2.53 -1.29 3.94
C VAL A 58 -3.68 -1.50 4.92
N VAL A 59 -4.48 -0.47 5.19
CA VAL A 59 -5.71 -0.56 5.98
C VAL A 59 -6.85 0.15 5.27
N ASP A 60 -8.03 -0.50 5.26
CA ASP A 60 -9.26 0.03 4.68
C ASP A 60 -9.82 1.15 5.58
N VAL A 61 -10.17 2.28 4.97
CA VAL A 61 -10.69 3.44 5.69
C VAL A 61 -12.22 3.52 5.69
N HIS A 62 -12.90 2.62 4.97
CA HIS A 62 -14.35 2.65 4.82
C HIS A 62 -15.09 1.82 5.88
N ARG A 63 -14.36 1.06 6.70
CA ARG A 63 -14.92 0.14 7.71
C ARG A 63 -14.25 0.33 9.06
N ASP A 64 -14.98 0.00 10.12
CA ASP A 64 -14.52 0.09 11.51
C ASP A 64 -13.66 -1.10 11.94
N GLU A 65 -13.66 -2.18 11.16
CA GLU A 65 -12.84 -3.35 11.40
C GLU A 65 -11.35 -2.99 11.32
N VAL A 66 -10.60 -3.39 12.33
CA VAL A 66 -9.15 -3.14 12.41
C VAL A 66 -8.42 -4.36 11.89
N GLU A 67 -7.65 -4.17 10.84
CA GLU A 67 -6.82 -5.21 10.26
C GLU A 67 -5.73 -5.65 11.24
N PRO A 68 -5.49 -6.96 11.43
CA PRO A 68 -4.38 -7.41 12.26
C PRO A 68 -3.02 -7.05 11.62
N PRO A 69 -1.99 -6.80 12.44
CA PRO A 69 -0.66 -6.44 11.93
C PRO A 69 -0.07 -7.45 10.94
N GLU A 70 -0.38 -8.73 11.10
CA GLU A 70 0.06 -9.81 10.21
C GLU A 70 -0.50 -9.64 8.79
N LEU A 71 -1.75 -9.21 8.66
CA LEU A 71 -2.36 -8.91 7.37
C LEU A 71 -1.70 -7.70 6.71
N VAL A 72 -1.38 -6.68 7.49
CA VAL A 72 -0.61 -5.51 7.01
C VAL A 72 0.76 -5.96 6.49
N ALA A 73 1.47 -6.80 7.25
CA ALA A 73 2.76 -7.36 6.84
C ALA A 73 2.65 -8.18 5.54
N ASP A 74 1.59 -8.99 5.39
CA ASP A 74 1.34 -9.75 4.16
C ASP A 74 1.15 -8.85 2.94
N ARG A 75 0.42 -7.76 3.09
CA ARG A 75 0.23 -6.76 2.03
C ARG A 75 1.55 -6.12 1.63
N ILE A 76 2.41 -5.80 2.60
CA ILE A 76 3.75 -5.25 2.35
C ILE A 76 4.62 -6.27 1.59
N ARG A 77 4.66 -7.52 2.02
CA ARG A 77 5.42 -8.60 1.34
C ARG A 77 4.96 -8.77 -0.10
N ARG A 78 3.64 -8.76 -0.32
CA ARG A 78 3.07 -8.87 -1.66
C ARG A 78 3.52 -7.73 -2.57
N ALA A 79 3.41 -6.48 -2.11
CA ALA A 79 3.86 -5.33 -2.87
C ALA A 79 5.37 -5.39 -3.17
N THR A 80 6.17 -5.76 -2.18
CA THR A 80 7.62 -5.87 -2.33
C THR A 80 8.02 -6.90 -3.39
N ARG A 81 7.28 -8.01 -3.50
CA ARG A 81 7.54 -9.00 -4.55
C ARG A 81 7.36 -8.43 -5.96
N TYR A 82 6.34 -7.59 -6.17
CA TYR A 82 6.13 -6.93 -7.47
C TYR A 82 7.17 -5.84 -7.75
N LEU A 83 7.56 -5.06 -6.74
CA LEU A 83 8.46 -3.92 -6.90
C LEU A 83 9.94 -4.31 -6.89
N GLY A 84 10.27 -5.48 -6.34
CA GLY A 84 11.63 -6.00 -6.27
C GLY A 84 12.55 -5.32 -5.23
N ASP A 85 12.10 -4.24 -4.59
CA ASP A 85 12.87 -3.46 -3.62
C ASP A 85 11.98 -2.99 -2.46
N PRO A 86 12.19 -3.49 -1.23
CA PRO A 86 11.41 -3.06 -0.08
C PRO A 86 11.61 -1.58 0.28
N ALA A 87 12.75 -0.97 -0.08
CA ALA A 87 13.02 0.45 0.18
C ALA A 87 12.08 1.38 -0.59
N ARG A 88 11.43 0.90 -1.63
CA ARG A 88 10.44 1.65 -2.41
C ARG A 88 9.04 1.63 -1.79
N VAL A 89 8.79 0.77 -0.80
CA VAL A 89 7.47 0.59 -0.19
C VAL A 89 7.33 1.46 1.06
N TRP A 90 6.41 2.39 1.00
CA TRP A 90 5.93 3.15 2.13
C TRP A 90 4.53 2.68 2.50
N VAL A 91 4.14 2.78 3.75
CA VAL A 91 2.83 2.30 4.21
C VAL A 91 1.96 3.43 4.74
N ASN A 92 0.70 3.39 4.37
CA ASN A 92 -0.30 4.36 4.82
C ASN A 92 -1.69 3.70 4.82
N PRO A 93 -2.71 4.32 5.42
CA PRO A 93 -4.09 3.95 5.16
C PRO A 93 -4.46 4.15 3.69
N ASP A 94 -5.47 3.45 3.20
CA ASP A 94 -5.96 3.59 1.82
C ASP A 94 -6.28 5.05 1.45
N CYS A 95 -6.82 5.79 2.42
CA CYS A 95 -7.13 7.21 2.29
C CYS A 95 -7.16 7.87 3.68
N GLY A 96 -7.78 9.06 3.80
CA GLY A 96 -7.94 9.74 5.08
C GLY A 96 -8.87 9.02 6.05
N LEU A 97 -8.48 8.92 7.31
CA LEU A 97 -9.25 8.25 8.38
C LEU A 97 -10.32 9.16 9.04
N ARG A 98 -10.54 10.35 8.52
CA ARG A 98 -11.43 11.38 9.11
C ARG A 98 -12.88 10.92 9.32
N THR A 99 -13.33 9.92 8.60
CA THR A 99 -14.69 9.38 8.72
C THR A 99 -14.80 8.26 9.77
N ARG A 100 -13.69 7.86 10.37
CA ARG A 100 -13.66 6.85 11.43
C ARG A 100 -13.71 7.53 12.80
N LYS A 101 -14.23 6.81 13.80
CA LYS A 101 -14.12 7.22 15.20
C LYS A 101 -12.63 7.25 15.59
N LEU A 102 -12.26 8.13 16.51
CA LEU A 102 -10.86 8.32 16.90
C LEU A 102 -10.20 7.03 17.40
N ASP A 103 -10.90 6.23 18.21
CA ASP A 103 -10.37 4.98 18.72
C ASP A 103 -10.12 3.94 17.61
N VAL A 104 -11.02 3.86 16.62
CA VAL A 104 -10.84 2.99 15.43
C VAL A 104 -9.66 3.48 14.58
N ALA A 105 -9.59 4.78 14.31
CA ALA A 105 -8.51 5.37 13.55
C ALA A 105 -7.14 5.12 14.21
N THR A 106 -7.05 5.31 15.53
CA THR A 106 -5.84 5.06 16.30
C THR A 106 -5.41 3.60 16.20
N ARG A 107 -6.33 2.65 16.43
CA ARG A 107 -6.01 1.21 16.33
C ARG A 107 -5.60 0.77 14.92
N LYS A 108 -6.19 1.38 13.88
CA LYS A 108 -5.75 1.12 12.49
C LYS A 108 -4.32 1.61 12.27
N LEU A 109 -3.96 2.80 12.75
CA LEU A 109 -2.60 3.31 12.65
C LEU A 109 -1.58 2.49 13.46
N GLU A 110 -1.97 2.02 14.65
CA GLU A 110 -1.15 1.08 15.43
C GLU A 110 -0.89 -0.22 14.65
N SER A 111 -1.91 -0.75 13.98
CA SER A 111 -1.78 -1.93 13.13
C SER A 111 -0.83 -1.69 11.95
N VAL A 112 -0.90 -0.52 11.31
CA VAL A 112 0.03 -0.12 10.24
C VAL A 112 1.48 -0.13 10.75
N VAL A 113 1.74 0.51 11.90
CA VAL A 113 3.09 0.58 12.48
C VAL A 113 3.63 -0.80 12.85
N ARG A 114 2.79 -1.63 13.51
CA ARG A 114 3.18 -2.99 13.91
C ARG A 114 3.41 -3.91 12.72
N GLY A 115 2.55 -3.86 11.71
CA GLY A 115 2.71 -4.64 10.49
C GLY A 115 3.94 -4.24 9.69
N ALA A 116 4.25 -2.95 9.63
CA ALA A 116 5.48 -2.45 9.03
C ALA A 116 6.73 -2.94 9.78
N ALA A 117 6.68 -2.98 11.12
CA ALA A 117 7.79 -3.51 11.92
C ALA A 117 8.03 -5.01 11.66
N ILE A 118 6.96 -5.81 11.55
CA ILE A 118 7.06 -7.24 11.20
C ILE A 118 7.75 -7.41 9.84
N ALA A 119 7.25 -6.73 8.81
CA ALA A 119 7.81 -6.84 7.46
C ALA A 119 9.28 -6.36 7.40
N ARG A 120 9.61 -5.25 8.08
CA ARG A 120 10.97 -4.73 8.13
C ARG A 120 11.95 -5.71 8.75
N ALA A 121 11.59 -6.32 9.88
CA ALA A 121 12.44 -7.32 10.54
C ALA A 121 12.76 -8.52 9.62
N GLU A 122 11.82 -8.93 8.80
CA GLU A 122 12.02 -10.02 7.83
C GLU A 122 12.95 -9.61 6.67
N PHE A 123 12.82 -8.38 6.17
CA PHE A 123 13.69 -7.89 5.09
C PHE A 123 15.11 -7.64 5.56
N GLU A 124 15.31 -7.21 6.81
CA GLU A 124 16.61 -7.01 7.42
C GLU A 124 17.29 -8.33 7.82
N ASN A 125 16.50 -9.38 8.08
CA ASN A 125 17.01 -10.69 8.50
C ASN A 125 16.36 -11.85 7.71
N PRO A 126 16.64 -11.97 6.42
CA PRO A 126 15.98 -12.93 5.54
C PRO A 126 16.25 -14.41 5.86
N ARG A 127 17.09 -14.70 6.86
CA ARG A 127 17.44 -16.07 7.30
C ARG A 127 16.83 -16.45 8.65
N ALA A 128 16.04 -15.57 9.22
CA ALA A 128 15.34 -15.85 10.47
C ALA A 128 14.08 -16.69 10.24
#